data_91d812afcb52942a2aa548273716c649
#
_entry.id   91d812afcb52942a2aa548273716c649
#
_cell.length_a   1.000
_cell.length_b   1.000
_cell.length_c   1.000
_cell.angle_alpha   90.00
_cell.angle_beta   90.00
_cell.angle_gamma   90.00
#
_symmetry.space_group_name_H-M   'P 1'
#
loop_
_entity.id
_entity.type
_entity.pdbx_description
1 polymer ?
#
loop_
_entity_poly.entity_id
_entity_poly.type
_entity_poly.pdbx_seq_one_letter_code
_entity_poly.pdbx_strand_id
1 'polypeptide(L)'
;MAFNQMICTGSWKKRRRNRRAFLIVEGIYMNTGNICNLPKLIDIRIKHKIRIFIDETISFGILGEKGRGITEHFNIPKDEVDLIIGSLETALSSVGGFCVGSTFIVEHQRLSGLGYCFSASLPPLLSAAAIKALDQIEKHPEMLAKLRERSTSLHKSLRNSQLIKHFTLGSDESSPLKHLYLIDHSLLHSEQQQILKKIVNYCISKGVAITMAAYLSDREYKIPTPSIRLLTSIKVTDEEINSLIDTLLQAVTISNI
;
A
#
# COMPACT_ATOMS: atom_id res chain seq x y z
N MET A 1 -9.91 -9.20 -9.44
CA MET A 1 -11.15 -8.59 -9.97
C MET A 1 -11.20 -7.06 -9.89
N ALA A 2 -10.61 -6.40 -8.90
CA ALA A 2 -10.66 -4.93 -8.76
C ALA A 2 -9.99 -4.14 -9.90
N PHE A 3 -8.98 -4.68 -10.54
CA PHE A 3 -8.23 -3.99 -11.60
C PHE A 3 -9.02 -3.75 -12.90
N ASN A 4 -10.00 -4.61 -13.21
CA ASN A 4 -10.86 -4.44 -14.41
C ASN A 4 -11.90 -3.31 -14.28
N GLN A 5 -12.17 -2.82 -13.07
CA GLN A 5 -13.15 -1.75 -12.86
C GLN A 5 -12.56 -0.34 -12.91
N MET A 6 -11.24 -0.20 -12.79
CA MET A 6 -10.59 1.12 -12.82
C MET A 6 -10.28 1.62 -14.25
N ILE A 7 -10.27 0.71 -15.21
CA ILE A 7 -10.16 1.11 -16.62
C ILE A 7 -11.57 1.37 -17.13
N CYS A 8 -12.02 2.62 -17.04
CA CYS A 8 -13.26 3.08 -17.68
C CYS A 8 -13.14 2.91 -19.19
N THR A 9 -13.49 1.76 -19.72
CA THR A 9 -13.38 1.40 -21.13
C THR A 9 -14.29 2.21 -22.05
N GLY A 10 -15.27 2.94 -21.50
CA GLY A 10 -16.25 3.72 -22.28
C GLY A 10 -15.80 5.10 -22.77
N SER A 11 -14.86 5.73 -22.08
CA SER A 11 -14.51 7.16 -22.30
C SER A 11 -13.32 7.38 -23.26
N TRP A 12 -12.54 6.35 -23.57
CA TRP A 12 -11.29 6.49 -24.32
C TRP A 12 -11.47 6.68 -25.83
N LYS A 13 -12.62 6.33 -26.39
CA LYS A 13 -12.88 6.36 -27.84
C LYS A 13 -13.02 7.77 -28.45
N LYS A 14 -13.21 8.83 -27.63
CA LYS A 14 -13.31 10.23 -28.12
C LYS A 14 -12.23 11.13 -27.51
N ARG A 15 -10.94 10.78 -27.64
CA ARG A 15 -9.87 11.71 -27.28
C ARG A 15 -9.77 12.83 -28.31
N ARG A 16 -10.07 14.07 -27.90
CA ARG A 16 -9.61 15.25 -28.63
C ARG A 16 -8.08 15.26 -28.63
N ARG A 17 -7.48 15.55 -29.78
CA ARG A 17 -6.07 15.39 -30.18
C ARG A 17 -5.01 16.03 -29.25
N ASN A 18 -5.40 16.84 -28.25
CA ASN A 18 -4.51 17.65 -27.39
C ASN A 18 -4.68 17.42 -25.86
N ARG A 19 -5.29 16.34 -25.40
CA ARG A 19 -5.40 16.09 -23.96
C ARG A 19 -4.24 15.22 -23.47
N ARG A 20 -3.48 15.75 -22.51
CA ARG A 20 -2.54 14.95 -21.73
C ARG A 20 -3.32 14.07 -20.76
N ALA A 21 -2.92 12.81 -20.63
CA ALA A 21 -3.51 11.90 -19.66
C ALA A 21 -2.40 11.32 -18.79
N PHE A 22 -2.77 11.11 -17.53
CA PHE A 22 -1.89 10.56 -16.52
C PHE A 22 -2.54 9.32 -15.94
N LEU A 23 -1.74 8.33 -15.64
CA LEU A 23 -2.09 7.16 -14.86
C LEU A 23 -1.35 7.27 -13.53
N ILE A 24 -2.08 7.44 -12.44
CA ILE A 24 -1.53 7.52 -11.10
C ILE A 24 -1.85 6.22 -10.39
N VAL A 25 -0.84 5.53 -9.90
CA VAL A 25 -0.95 4.21 -9.27
C VAL A 25 -0.03 4.11 -8.05
N GLU A 26 -0.35 3.19 -7.14
CA GLU A 26 0.51 2.88 -6.00
C GLU A 26 1.31 1.61 -6.30
N GLY A 27 2.55 1.52 -5.85
CA GLY A 27 3.36 0.31 -6.00
C GLY A 27 2.79 -0.88 -5.21
N ILE A 28 2.40 -0.64 -3.96
CA ILE A 28 1.50 -1.48 -3.18
C ILE A 28 0.30 -0.62 -2.80
N TYR A 29 -0.90 -1.08 -3.16
CA TYR A 29 -2.12 -0.34 -2.88
C TYR A 29 -2.46 -0.35 -1.39
N MET A 30 -2.46 0.83 -0.76
CA MET A 30 -2.77 0.99 0.66
C MET A 30 -4.15 0.41 1.05
N ASN A 31 -5.12 0.48 0.14
CA ASN A 31 -6.50 0.09 0.39
C ASN A 31 -6.80 -1.38 0.09
N THR A 32 -5.87 -2.12 -0.49
CA THR A 32 -6.09 -3.54 -0.84
C THR A 32 -4.93 -4.45 -0.48
N GLY A 33 -3.73 -3.90 -0.27
CA GLY A 33 -2.50 -4.66 -0.05
C GLY A 33 -1.96 -5.35 -1.31
N ASN A 34 -2.58 -5.14 -2.48
CA ASN A 34 -2.13 -5.76 -3.72
C ASN A 34 -0.94 -5.00 -4.32
N ILE A 35 -0.04 -5.75 -4.94
CA ILE A 35 1.07 -5.20 -5.71
C ILE A 35 0.55 -4.79 -7.10
N CYS A 36 0.93 -3.60 -7.52
CA CYS A 36 0.56 -3.07 -8.83
C CYS A 36 1.14 -3.94 -9.96
N ASN A 37 0.34 -4.28 -10.96
CA ASN A 37 0.83 -4.99 -12.14
C ASN A 37 1.47 -3.99 -13.12
N LEU A 38 2.66 -3.50 -12.76
CA LEU A 38 3.36 -2.49 -13.55
C LEU A 38 3.62 -2.90 -15.01
N PRO A 39 3.99 -4.15 -15.36
CA PRO A 39 4.17 -4.55 -16.76
C PRO A 39 2.96 -4.25 -17.63
N LYS A 40 1.75 -4.61 -17.19
CA LYS A 40 0.51 -4.31 -17.93
C LYS A 40 0.23 -2.82 -18.06
N LEU A 41 0.66 -2.02 -17.08
CA LEU A 41 0.50 -0.57 -17.14
C LEU A 41 1.45 0.07 -18.13
N ILE A 42 2.66 -0.45 -18.27
CA ILE A 42 3.61 -0.01 -19.31
C ILE A 42 3.03 -0.27 -20.70
N ASP A 43 2.44 -1.45 -20.94
CA ASP A 43 1.76 -1.72 -22.22
C ASP A 43 0.65 -0.71 -22.52
N ILE A 44 -0.16 -0.37 -21.51
CA ILE A 44 -1.22 0.64 -21.63
C ILE A 44 -0.63 2.03 -21.90
N ARG A 45 0.46 2.40 -21.20
CA ARG A 45 1.19 3.65 -21.41
C ARG A 45 1.63 3.81 -22.86
N ILE A 46 2.30 2.80 -23.39
CA ILE A 46 2.80 2.79 -24.76
C ILE A 46 1.65 2.90 -25.75
N LYS A 47 0.63 2.05 -25.60
CA LYS A 47 -0.53 2.00 -26.50
C LYS A 47 -1.32 3.31 -26.54
N HIS A 48 -1.48 3.96 -25.40
CA HIS A 48 -2.33 5.15 -25.27
C HIS A 48 -1.55 6.46 -25.14
N LYS A 49 -0.21 6.42 -25.17
CA LYS A 49 0.69 7.58 -25.00
C LYS A 49 0.32 8.41 -23.76
N ILE A 50 0.15 7.74 -22.64
CA ILE A 50 -0.12 8.35 -21.34
C ILE A 50 1.15 8.38 -20.50
N ARG A 51 1.17 9.20 -19.45
CA ARG A 51 2.26 9.26 -18.48
C ARG A 51 1.90 8.46 -17.26
N ILE A 52 2.90 7.82 -16.63
CA ILE A 52 2.72 7.06 -15.39
C ILE A 52 3.40 7.79 -14.23
N PHE A 53 2.62 8.00 -13.17
CA PHE A 53 3.09 8.44 -11.86
C PHE A 53 2.87 7.29 -10.87
N ILE A 54 3.92 6.89 -10.18
CA ILE A 54 3.87 5.82 -9.20
C ILE A 54 4.08 6.40 -7.81
N ASP A 55 3.15 6.08 -6.90
CA ASP A 55 3.32 6.30 -5.48
C ASP A 55 3.96 5.05 -4.86
N GLU A 56 5.20 5.18 -4.44
CA GLU A 56 5.99 4.13 -3.78
C GLU A 56 5.98 4.27 -2.25
N THR A 57 5.05 5.01 -1.69
CA THR A 57 4.98 5.26 -0.24
C THR A 57 5.04 3.97 0.57
N ILE A 58 4.38 2.90 0.10
CA ILE A 58 4.38 1.59 0.78
C ILE A 58 5.40 0.63 0.16
N SER A 59 5.72 0.76 -1.12
CA SER A 59 6.52 -0.21 -1.84
C SER A 59 8.03 0.06 -1.80
N PHE A 60 8.44 1.33 -1.66
CA PHE A 60 9.83 1.71 -1.50
C PHE A 60 10.39 1.19 -0.17
N GLY A 61 11.58 0.60 -0.20
CA GLY A 61 12.18 -0.06 0.95
C GLY A 61 11.55 -1.43 1.29
N ILE A 62 10.66 -1.96 0.42
CA ILE A 62 9.95 -3.23 0.62
C ILE A 62 10.05 -4.13 -0.61
N LEU A 63 9.65 -3.63 -1.79
CA LEU A 63 9.68 -4.39 -3.03
C LEU A 63 11.06 -4.33 -3.70
N GLY A 64 11.38 -5.41 -4.42
CA GLY A 64 12.69 -5.61 -5.05
C GLY A 64 13.69 -6.27 -4.11
N GLU A 65 14.79 -6.79 -4.64
CA GLU A 65 15.84 -7.44 -3.85
C GLU A 65 16.60 -6.44 -2.98
N LYS A 66 16.79 -5.22 -3.49
CA LYS A 66 17.47 -4.11 -2.83
C LYS A 66 16.51 -3.07 -2.24
N GLY A 67 15.19 -3.32 -2.30
CA GLY A 67 14.18 -2.41 -1.78
C GLY A 67 13.95 -1.16 -2.64
N ARG A 68 14.30 -1.21 -3.93
CA ARG A 68 14.19 -0.06 -4.85
C ARG A 68 12.78 0.12 -5.43
N GLY A 69 11.80 -0.60 -4.88
CA GLY A 69 10.39 -0.46 -5.22
C GLY A 69 9.94 -1.33 -6.38
N ILE A 70 8.81 -0.96 -6.98
CA ILE A 70 8.09 -1.79 -7.94
C ILE A 70 8.81 -1.93 -9.28
N THR A 71 9.58 -0.94 -9.68
CA THR A 71 10.37 -0.99 -10.92
C THR A 71 11.44 -2.07 -10.83
N GLU A 72 12.15 -2.17 -9.70
CA GLU A 72 13.10 -3.26 -9.44
C GLU A 72 12.38 -4.61 -9.34
N HIS A 73 11.25 -4.66 -8.65
CA HIS A 73 10.47 -5.90 -8.47
C HIS A 73 10.11 -6.59 -9.80
N PHE A 74 9.81 -5.81 -10.83
CA PHE A 74 9.47 -6.33 -12.16
C PHE A 74 10.61 -6.20 -13.20
N ASN A 75 11.80 -5.79 -12.79
CA ASN A 75 12.93 -5.51 -13.69
C ASN A 75 12.57 -4.55 -14.84
N ILE A 76 11.77 -3.53 -14.56
CA ILE A 76 11.37 -2.51 -15.51
C ILE A 76 12.37 -1.34 -15.40
N PRO A 77 12.93 -0.87 -16.54
CA PRO A 77 13.77 0.31 -16.54
C PRO A 77 13.04 1.52 -15.93
N LYS A 78 13.71 2.24 -15.03
CA LYS A 78 13.12 3.41 -14.37
C LYS A 78 12.65 4.50 -15.34
N ASP A 79 13.28 4.58 -16.53
CA ASP A 79 12.95 5.55 -17.56
C ASP A 79 11.61 5.27 -18.25
N GLU A 80 11.01 4.08 -18.02
CA GLU A 80 9.65 3.77 -18.44
C GLU A 80 8.58 4.39 -17.52
N VAL A 81 8.98 5.02 -16.42
CA VAL A 81 8.09 5.70 -15.48
C VAL A 81 8.43 7.19 -15.49
N ASP A 82 7.40 8.03 -15.63
CA ASP A 82 7.62 9.49 -15.75
C ASP A 82 7.93 10.15 -14.40
N LEU A 83 7.29 9.65 -13.32
CA LEU A 83 7.46 10.20 -11.98
C LEU A 83 7.25 9.12 -10.92
N ILE A 84 8.15 9.09 -9.95
CA ILE A 84 8.05 8.25 -8.75
C ILE A 84 8.02 9.19 -7.55
N ILE A 85 7.03 9.01 -6.69
CA ILE A 85 6.94 9.68 -5.40
C ILE A 85 6.97 8.65 -4.28
N GLY A 86 7.43 9.03 -3.11
CA GLY A 86 7.43 8.15 -1.95
C GLY A 86 7.56 8.92 -0.65
N SER A 87 7.25 8.23 0.44
CA SER A 87 7.38 8.75 1.80
C SER A 87 8.68 8.27 2.44
N LEU A 88 9.23 9.11 3.31
CA LEU A 88 10.33 8.75 4.19
C LEU A 88 9.83 8.14 5.52
N GLU A 89 8.51 8.04 5.72
CA GLU A 89 7.92 7.60 6.99
C GLU A 89 7.89 6.07 7.13
N THR A 90 7.47 5.37 6.10
CA THR A 90 7.19 3.93 6.19
C THR A 90 8.43 3.07 6.38
N ALA A 91 9.26 2.93 5.36
CA ALA A 91 10.46 2.09 5.44
C ALA A 91 11.63 2.76 6.12
N LEU A 92 11.74 4.10 6.03
CA LEU A 92 12.90 4.84 6.53
C LEU A 92 12.70 5.43 7.92
N SER A 93 11.50 5.32 8.50
CA SER A 93 11.17 5.81 9.85
C SER A 93 11.59 7.26 10.11
N SER A 94 11.50 8.10 9.08
CA SER A 94 11.76 9.54 9.13
C SER A 94 10.48 10.32 8.80
N VAL A 95 10.58 11.60 8.49
CA VAL A 95 9.44 12.44 8.08
C VAL A 95 9.77 13.09 6.75
N GLY A 96 8.76 13.28 5.90
CA GLY A 96 8.90 13.91 4.60
C GLY A 96 8.66 12.95 3.44
N GLY A 97 9.05 13.38 2.25
CA GLY A 97 8.89 12.61 1.03
C GLY A 97 9.92 12.98 -0.02
N PHE A 98 9.93 12.23 -1.08
CA PHE A 98 10.79 12.47 -2.22
C PHE A 98 10.00 12.34 -3.52
N CYS A 99 10.53 12.98 -4.56
CA CYS A 99 10.03 12.88 -5.91
C CYS A 99 11.20 12.65 -6.85
N VAL A 100 11.10 11.63 -7.69
CA VAL A 100 12.13 11.24 -8.66
C VAL A 100 11.51 11.22 -10.06
N GLY A 101 12.22 11.78 -11.02
CA GLY A 101 11.82 11.84 -12.40
C GLY A 101 12.95 12.37 -13.27
N SER A 102 12.65 12.67 -14.55
CA SER A 102 13.64 13.32 -15.41
C SER A 102 14.02 14.69 -14.86
N THR A 103 15.27 15.14 -15.12
CA THR A 103 15.76 16.44 -14.69
C THR A 103 14.81 17.57 -15.07
N PHE A 104 14.25 17.54 -16.27
CA PHE A 104 13.28 18.55 -16.73
C PHE A 104 12.03 18.61 -15.84
N ILE A 105 11.47 17.47 -15.44
CA ILE A 105 10.27 17.42 -14.59
C ILE A 105 10.61 17.92 -13.17
N VAL A 106 11.72 17.45 -12.62
CA VAL A 106 12.14 17.82 -11.25
C VAL A 106 12.46 19.31 -11.15
N GLU A 107 13.21 19.86 -12.10
CA GLU A 107 13.49 21.29 -12.14
C GLU A 107 12.23 22.14 -12.30
N HIS A 108 11.29 21.68 -13.15
CA HIS A 108 9.99 22.37 -13.28
C HIS A 108 9.21 22.38 -11.96
N GLN A 109 9.21 21.27 -11.21
CA GLN A 109 8.58 21.23 -9.88
C GLN A 109 9.26 22.17 -8.88
N ARG A 110 10.59 22.26 -8.87
CA ARG A 110 11.33 23.16 -7.99
C ARG A 110 11.00 24.62 -8.24
N LEU A 111 10.76 25.00 -9.50
CA LEU A 111 10.51 26.37 -9.90
C LEU A 111 9.05 26.79 -9.85
N SER A 112 8.11 25.86 -9.93
CA SER A 112 6.68 26.17 -10.07
C SER A 112 5.73 25.32 -9.25
N GLY A 113 6.23 24.29 -8.57
CA GLY A 113 5.41 23.43 -7.70
C GLY A 113 4.99 24.16 -6.44
N LEU A 114 3.66 24.38 -6.26
CA LEU A 114 3.13 25.11 -5.09
C LEU A 114 3.60 24.49 -3.76
N GLY A 115 3.58 23.18 -3.67
CA GLY A 115 4.03 22.48 -2.46
C GLY A 115 5.49 22.72 -2.14
N TYR A 116 6.36 22.78 -3.14
CA TYR A 116 7.79 23.02 -2.95
C TYR A 116 8.10 24.51 -2.69
N CYS A 117 7.49 25.40 -3.45
CA CYS A 117 7.76 26.84 -3.35
C CYS A 117 7.26 27.46 -2.04
N PHE A 118 6.18 26.93 -1.46
CA PHE A 118 5.49 27.50 -0.29
C PHE A 118 5.53 26.60 0.94
N SER A 119 6.46 25.64 1.02
CA SER A 119 6.69 24.83 2.20
C SER A 119 8.14 24.95 2.70
N ALA A 120 8.35 24.55 3.95
CA ALA A 120 9.70 24.48 4.51
C ALA A 120 10.46 23.26 3.99
N SER A 121 11.77 23.42 3.81
CA SER A 121 12.65 22.28 3.53
C SER A 121 12.71 21.30 4.71
N LEU A 122 13.01 20.04 4.40
CA LEU A 122 13.15 19.00 5.42
C LEU A 122 14.29 19.36 6.40
N PRO A 123 14.04 19.30 7.72
CA PRO A 123 15.09 19.54 8.71
C PRO A 123 16.28 18.59 8.52
N PRO A 124 17.53 19.07 8.66
CA PRO A 124 18.74 18.25 8.43
C PRO A 124 18.78 16.97 9.25
N LEU A 125 18.27 16.99 10.49
CA LEU A 125 18.18 15.81 11.35
C LEU A 125 17.38 14.68 10.71
N LEU A 126 16.22 15.00 10.13
CA LEU A 126 15.34 14.02 9.49
C LEU A 126 15.94 13.51 8.18
N SER A 127 16.63 14.38 7.42
CA SER A 127 17.39 13.97 6.24
C SER A 127 18.52 13.00 6.60
N ALA A 128 19.27 13.28 7.66
CA ALA A 128 20.34 12.42 8.15
C ALA A 128 19.79 11.05 8.63
N ALA A 129 18.64 11.05 9.32
CA ALA A 129 17.95 9.82 9.72
C ALA A 129 17.56 8.96 8.51
N ALA A 130 16.98 9.57 7.48
CA ALA A 130 16.60 8.88 6.24
C ALA A 130 17.81 8.30 5.50
N ILE A 131 18.91 9.06 5.39
CA ILE A 131 20.18 8.58 4.79
C ILE A 131 20.69 7.38 5.58
N LYS A 132 20.69 7.45 6.91
CA LYS A 132 21.15 6.34 7.75
C LYS A 132 20.29 5.09 7.60
N ALA A 133 18.96 5.26 7.44
CA ALA A 133 18.05 4.15 7.19
C ALA A 133 18.31 3.50 5.83
N LEU A 134 18.55 4.28 4.78
CA LEU A 134 18.95 3.79 3.46
C LEU A 134 20.26 2.98 3.54
N ASP A 135 21.27 3.51 4.23
CA ASP A 135 22.54 2.81 4.47
C ASP A 135 22.33 1.45 5.17
N GLN A 136 21.36 1.37 6.10
CA GLN A 136 21.05 0.11 6.78
C GLN A 136 20.40 -0.90 5.81
N ILE A 137 19.46 -0.47 5.00
CA ILE A 137 18.81 -1.33 4.00
C ILE A 137 19.84 -1.86 2.98
N GLU A 138 20.77 -0.99 2.52
CA GLU A 138 21.82 -1.40 1.58
C GLU A 138 22.81 -2.39 2.20
N LYS A 139 23.18 -2.19 3.47
CA LYS A 139 24.14 -3.06 4.19
C LYS A 139 23.54 -4.37 4.64
N HIS A 140 22.21 -4.42 4.82
CA HIS A 140 21.48 -5.54 5.40
C HIS A 140 20.30 -5.99 4.49
N PRO A 141 20.56 -6.43 3.24
CA PRO A 141 19.52 -6.87 2.32
C PRO A 141 18.72 -8.07 2.84
N GLU A 142 19.27 -8.82 3.79
CA GLU A 142 18.58 -9.91 4.49
C GLU A 142 17.32 -9.44 5.24
N MET A 143 17.25 -8.16 5.63
CA MET A 143 16.03 -7.59 6.24
C MET A 143 14.84 -7.66 5.31
N LEU A 144 15.04 -7.41 4.01
CA LEU A 144 13.98 -7.46 2.99
C LEU A 144 13.51 -8.90 2.76
N ALA A 145 14.45 -9.84 2.71
CA ALA A 145 14.13 -11.28 2.61
C ALA A 145 13.31 -11.74 3.81
N LYS A 146 13.71 -11.34 5.02
CA LYS A 146 12.99 -11.64 6.26
C LYS A 146 11.58 -11.03 6.27
N LEU A 147 11.42 -9.78 5.80
CA LEU A 147 10.10 -9.17 5.70
C LEU A 147 9.16 -9.95 4.76
N ARG A 148 9.67 -10.38 3.59
CA ARG A 148 8.91 -11.22 2.65
C ARG A 148 8.51 -12.55 3.28
N GLU A 149 9.43 -13.22 3.97
CA GLU A 149 9.16 -14.45 4.69
C GLU A 149 8.04 -14.25 5.73
N ARG A 150 8.14 -13.23 6.59
CA ARG A 150 7.14 -12.91 7.61
C ARG A 150 5.78 -12.55 7.00
N SER A 151 5.77 -11.80 5.90
CA SER A 151 4.55 -11.46 5.17
C SER A 151 3.84 -12.68 4.59
N THR A 152 4.63 -13.62 4.05
CA THR A 152 4.14 -14.90 3.53
C THR A 152 3.65 -15.80 4.66
N SER A 153 4.38 -15.89 5.79
CA SER A 153 3.97 -16.64 6.97
C SER A 153 2.62 -16.14 7.50
N LEU A 154 2.48 -14.84 7.72
CA LEU A 154 1.20 -14.24 8.14
C LEU A 154 0.07 -14.55 7.15
N HIS A 155 0.32 -14.40 5.84
CA HIS A 155 -0.70 -14.68 4.82
C HIS A 155 -1.18 -16.14 4.89
N LYS A 156 -0.25 -17.09 4.95
CA LYS A 156 -0.56 -18.54 5.05
C LYS A 156 -1.29 -18.86 6.34
N SER A 157 -0.85 -18.32 7.47
CA SER A 157 -1.48 -18.56 8.77
C SER A 157 -2.91 -18.04 8.81
N LEU A 158 -3.15 -16.82 8.27
CA LEU A 158 -4.52 -16.27 8.14
C LEU A 158 -5.38 -17.15 7.24
N ARG A 159 -4.86 -17.55 6.09
CA ARG A 159 -5.59 -18.37 5.10
C ARG A 159 -5.94 -19.78 5.61
N ASN A 160 -5.08 -20.35 6.45
CA ASN A 160 -5.27 -21.69 7.00
C ASN A 160 -6.07 -21.68 8.32
N SER A 161 -6.36 -20.50 8.88
CA SER A 161 -7.11 -20.37 10.11
C SER A 161 -8.62 -20.45 9.89
N GLN A 162 -9.39 -20.59 10.98
CA GLN A 162 -10.86 -20.55 10.95
C GLN A 162 -11.40 -19.15 10.58
N LEU A 163 -10.55 -18.12 10.56
CA LEU A 163 -10.94 -16.75 10.18
C LEU A 163 -11.49 -16.67 8.75
N ILE A 164 -11.08 -17.57 7.84
CA ILE A 164 -11.60 -17.61 6.47
C ILE A 164 -13.10 -17.90 6.37
N LYS A 165 -13.74 -18.38 7.45
CA LYS A 165 -15.19 -18.55 7.51
C LYS A 165 -15.94 -17.23 7.67
N HIS A 166 -15.26 -16.21 8.18
CA HIS A 166 -15.84 -14.91 8.51
C HIS A 166 -15.24 -13.79 7.65
N PHE A 167 -14.02 -13.98 7.16
CA PHE A 167 -13.29 -12.96 6.40
C PHE A 167 -12.76 -13.48 5.07
N THR A 168 -12.82 -12.61 4.08
CA THR A 168 -12.04 -12.75 2.84
C THR A 168 -10.71 -12.03 3.04
N LEU A 169 -9.60 -12.74 2.82
CA LEU A 169 -8.26 -12.15 2.86
C LEU A 169 -7.97 -11.45 1.52
N GLY A 170 -7.80 -10.13 1.58
CA GLY A 170 -7.27 -9.32 0.48
C GLY A 170 -5.77 -9.12 0.62
N SER A 171 -5.10 -8.96 -0.46
CA SER A 171 -3.67 -8.67 -0.63
C SER A 171 -2.87 -9.78 -1.30
N ASP A 172 -1.76 -9.41 -1.91
CA ASP A 172 -0.79 -10.38 -2.41
C ASP A 172 -0.03 -11.05 -1.26
N GLU A 173 0.41 -12.30 -1.49
CA GLU A 173 1.05 -13.13 -0.46
C GLU A 173 2.32 -12.48 0.10
N SER A 174 3.15 -11.89 -0.76
CA SER A 174 4.40 -11.24 -0.38
C SER A 174 4.24 -9.81 0.17
N SER A 175 3.07 -9.20 0.03
CA SER A 175 2.80 -7.87 0.56
C SER A 175 2.79 -7.88 2.09
N PRO A 176 3.47 -6.95 2.79
CA PRO A 176 3.41 -6.85 4.24
C PRO A 176 2.07 -6.31 4.76
N LEU A 177 1.26 -5.74 3.86
CA LEU A 177 -0.03 -5.16 4.17
C LEU A 177 -1.15 -6.15 3.82
N LYS A 178 -1.96 -6.53 4.82
CA LYS A 178 -3.08 -7.45 4.67
C LYS A 178 -4.39 -6.76 5.00
N HIS A 179 -5.45 -7.14 4.28
CA HIS A 179 -6.81 -6.68 4.53
C HIS A 179 -7.74 -7.85 4.77
N LEU A 180 -8.52 -7.79 5.84
CA LEU A 180 -9.59 -8.74 6.14
C LEU A 180 -10.94 -8.05 5.91
N TYR A 181 -11.69 -8.54 4.94
CA TYR A 181 -13.03 -8.07 4.58
C TYR A 181 -14.07 -9.05 5.12
N LEU A 182 -15.18 -8.57 5.64
CA LEU A 182 -16.31 -9.45 6.00
C LEU A 182 -16.83 -10.19 4.77
N ILE A 183 -17.15 -11.47 4.92
CA ILE A 183 -17.71 -12.30 3.84
C ILE A 183 -19.16 -11.90 3.54
N ASP A 184 -19.90 -11.48 4.56
CA ASP A 184 -21.29 -11.08 4.38
C ASP A 184 -21.38 -9.74 3.64
N HIS A 185 -21.63 -9.82 2.35
CA HIS A 185 -21.81 -8.66 1.47
C HIS A 185 -23.23 -8.10 1.49
N SER A 186 -24.18 -8.73 2.22
CA SER A 186 -25.56 -8.23 2.36
C SER A 186 -25.65 -7.06 3.35
N LEU A 187 -24.65 -6.94 4.24
CA LEU A 187 -24.57 -5.89 5.25
C LEU A 187 -24.32 -4.53 4.61
N LEU A 188 -25.00 -3.50 5.13
CA LEU A 188 -24.72 -2.12 4.74
C LEU A 188 -23.30 -1.73 5.15
N HIS A 189 -22.70 -0.80 4.40
CA HIS A 189 -21.35 -0.30 4.66
C HIS A 189 -21.15 0.18 6.11
N SER A 190 -22.16 0.88 6.67
CA SER A 190 -22.16 1.36 8.06
C SER A 190 -22.19 0.22 9.08
N GLU A 191 -22.94 -0.85 8.80
CA GLU A 191 -23.01 -2.04 9.66
C GLU A 191 -21.68 -2.77 9.67
N GLN A 192 -21.08 -2.98 8.49
CA GLN A 192 -19.74 -3.56 8.36
C GLN A 192 -18.70 -2.76 9.16
N GLN A 193 -18.73 -1.42 9.07
CA GLN A 193 -17.84 -0.56 9.85
C GLN A 193 -18.04 -0.73 11.36
N GLN A 194 -19.28 -0.80 11.84
CA GLN A 194 -19.57 -0.98 13.27
C GLN A 194 -19.06 -2.32 13.78
N ILE A 195 -19.28 -3.39 13.03
CA ILE A 195 -18.80 -4.73 13.36
C ILE A 195 -17.27 -4.75 13.44
N LEU A 196 -16.58 -4.28 12.38
CA LEU A 196 -15.14 -4.26 12.33
C LEU A 196 -14.54 -3.40 13.45
N LYS A 197 -15.18 -2.28 13.78
CA LYS A 197 -14.77 -1.41 14.90
C LYS A 197 -14.85 -2.13 16.24
N LYS A 198 -15.89 -2.94 16.48
CA LYS A 198 -16.01 -3.76 17.71
C LYS A 198 -14.86 -4.76 17.79
N ILE A 199 -14.57 -5.47 16.68
CA ILE A 199 -13.46 -6.44 16.61
C ILE A 199 -12.11 -5.76 16.89
N VAL A 200 -11.83 -4.63 16.23
CA VAL A 200 -10.60 -3.88 16.45
C VAL A 200 -10.44 -3.43 17.89
N ASN A 201 -11.50 -2.86 18.47
CA ASN A 201 -11.49 -2.42 19.87
C ASN A 201 -11.25 -3.58 20.85
N TYR A 202 -11.85 -4.75 20.58
CA TYR A 202 -11.59 -5.94 21.38
C TYR A 202 -10.13 -6.37 21.29
N CYS A 203 -9.56 -6.45 20.08
CA CYS A 203 -8.16 -6.82 19.88
C CYS A 203 -7.22 -5.85 20.61
N ILE A 204 -7.47 -4.54 20.51
CA ILE A 204 -6.70 -3.52 21.24
C ILE A 204 -6.79 -3.74 22.76
N SER A 205 -7.98 -4.06 23.30
CA SER A 205 -8.16 -4.34 24.74
C SER A 205 -7.40 -5.57 25.21
N LYS A 206 -7.05 -6.47 24.29
CA LYS A 206 -6.22 -7.67 24.55
C LYS A 206 -4.73 -7.45 24.26
N GLY A 207 -4.31 -6.22 23.96
CA GLY A 207 -2.92 -5.88 23.66
C GLY A 207 -2.51 -6.14 22.21
N VAL A 208 -3.43 -6.49 21.33
CA VAL A 208 -3.17 -6.70 19.90
C VAL A 208 -3.54 -5.45 19.11
N ALA A 209 -2.52 -4.68 18.70
CA ALA A 209 -2.68 -3.43 17.97
C ALA A 209 -2.95 -3.69 16.48
N ILE A 210 -4.20 -3.57 16.08
CA ILE A 210 -4.65 -3.61 14.69
C ILE A 210 -5.46 -2.37 14.36
N THR A 211 -5.64 -2.09 13.09
CA THR A 211 -6.39 -0.91 12.64
C THR A 211 -7.48 -1.26 11.65
N MET A 212 -8.47 -0.40 11.55
CA MET A 212 -9.44 -0.43 10.47
C MET A 212 -9.03 0.56 9.38
N ALA A 213 -9.22 0.20 8.12
CA ALA A 213 -9.03 1.15 7.02
C ALA A 213 -10.03 2.31 7.18
N ALA A 214 -9.49 3.54 7.23
CA ALA A 214 -10.29 4.75 7.37
C ALA A 214 -10.46 5.42 6.00
N TYR A 215 -11.70 5.81 5.69
CA TYR A 215 -12.07 6.47 4.45
C TYR A 215 -12.85 7.75 4.74
N LEU A 216 -12.78 8.72 3.82
CA LEU A 216 -13.53 9.98 3.89
C LEU A 216 -14.89 9.81 3.22
N SER A 217 -15.81 9.13 3.91
CA SER A 217 -17.11 8.69 3.38
C SER A 217 -17.98 9.80 2.80
N ASP A 218 -17.80 11.03 3.27
CA ASP A 218 -18.50 12.23 2.82
C ASP A 218 -17.87 12.93 1.61
N ARG A 219 -16.64 12.51 1.22
CA ARG A 219 -15.86 13.16 0.15
C ARG A 219 -15.44 12.22 -0.98
N GLU A 220 -15.39 10.92 -0.72
CA GLU A 220 -14.98 9.93 -1.71
C GLU A 220 -16.14 9.56 -2.61
N TYR A 221 -15.95 9.65 -3.92
CA TYR A 221 -16.96 9.26 -4.91
C TYR A 221 -17.29 7.76 -4.86
N LYS A 222 -16.31 6.93 -4.57
CA LYS A 222 -16.47 5.48 -4.41
C LYS A 222 -15.74 5.03 -3.16
N ILE A 223 -16.51 4.78 -2.12
CA ILE A 223 -15.98 4.31 -0.84
C ILE A 223 -15.56 2.84 -0.99
N PRO A 224 -14.30 2.49 -0.66
CA PRO A 224 -13.87 1.09 -0.62
C PRO A 224 -14.61 0.29 0.47
N THR A 225 -14.70 -1.02 0.29
CA THR A 225 -15.27 -1.93 1.29
C THR A 225 -14.49 -1.82 2.61
N PRO A 226 -15.16 -1.70 3.77
CA PRO A 226 -14.51 -1.66 5.07
C PRO A 226 -13.68 -2.91 5.32
N SER A 227 -12.52 -2.73 5.95
CA SER A 227 -11.62 -3.84 6.24
C SER A 227 -10.79 -3.60 7.50
N ILE A 228 -10.38 -4.68 8.15
CA ILE A 228 -9.30 -4.65 9.13
C ILE A 228 -7.98 -4.66 8.37
N ARG A 229 -7.09 -3.75 8.74
CA ARG A 229 -5.76 -3.63 8.17
C ARG A 229 -4.73 -4.20 9.13
N LEU A 230 -3.94 -5.14 8.65
CA LEU A 230 -2.82 -5.74 9.36
C LEU A 230 -1.52 -5.38 8.64
N LEU A 231 -0.50 -5.05 9.41
CA LEU A 231 0.82 -4.73 8.88
C LEU A 231 1.86 -5.65 9.51
N THR A 232 2.66 -6.30 8.68
CA THR A 232 3.76 -7.16 9.12
C THR A 232 5.05 -6.35 9.23
N SER A 233 5.86 -6.69 10.24
CA SER A 233 7.22 -6.18 10.37
C SER A 233 8.24 -7.33 10.44
N ILE A 234 9.52 -7.00 10.28
CA ILE A 234 10.63 -7.97 10.40
C ILE A 234 10.76 -8.56 11.80
N LYS A 235 10.16 -7.93 12.81
CA LYS A 235 10.25 -8.34 14.22
C LYS A 235 9.11 -9.26 14.65
N VAL A 236 8.03 -9.36 13.86
CA VAL A 236 6.89 -10.20 14.21
C VAL A 236 7.31 -11.67 14.29
N THR A 237 6.95 -12.34 15.38
CA THR A 237 7.22 -13.77 15.62
C THR A 237 6.03 -14.62 15.23
N ASP A 238 6.23 -15.94 15.14
CA ASP A 238 5.14 -16.88 14.83
C ASP A 238 4.15 -16.99 16.01
N GLU A 239 4.63 -16.82 17.24
CA GLU A 239 3.79 -16.76 18.44
C GLU A 239 2.86 -15.53 18.42
N GLU A 240 3.37 -14.38 17.98
CA GLU A 240 2.57 -13.16 17.83
C GLU A 240 1.54 -13.30 16.70
N ILE A 241 1.88 -13.97 15.59
CA ILE A 241 0.92 -14.28 14.53
C ILE A 241 -0.19 -15.20 15.06
N ASN A 242 0.13 -16.25 15.81
CA ASN A 242 -0.86 -17.14 16.40
C ASN A 242 -1.73 -16.40 17.41
N SER A 243 -1.15 -15.60 18.28
CA SER A 243 -1.87 -14.77 19.26
C SER A 243 -2.84 -13.78 18.58
N LEU A 244 -2.42 -13.16 17.47
CA LEU A 244 -3.29 -12.32 16.64
C LEU A 244 -4.51 -13.11 16.12
N ILE A 245 -4.28 -14.29 15.57
CA ILE A 245 -5.33 -15.14 14.99
C ILE A 245 -6.33 -15.57 16.08
N ASP A 246 -5.83 -16.03 17.22
CA ASP A 246 -6.66 -16.46 18.35
C ASP A 246 -7.51 -15.30 18.91
N THR A 247 -6.89 -14.12 19.02
CA THR A 247 -7.60 -12.92 19.50
C THR A 247 -8.68 -12.47 18.50
N LEU A 248 -8.41 -12.55 17.20
CA LEU A 248 -9.38 -12.25 16.16
C LEU A 248 -10.56 -13.24 16.19
N LEU A 249 -10.31 -14.55 16.38
CA LEU A 249 -11.36 -15.56 16.51
C LEU A 249 -12.24 -15.33 17.72
N GLN A 250 -11.64 -14.98 18.87
CA GLN A 250 -12.40 -14.59 20.06
C GLN A 250 -13.26 -13.34 19.80
N ALA A 251 -12.70 -12.33 19.12
CA ALA A 251 -13.41 -11.10 18.79
C ALA A 251 -14.62 -11.36 17.88
N VAL A 252 -14.49 -12.25 16.92
CA VAL A 252 -15.56 -12.67 16.00
C VAL A 252 -16.70 -13.35 16.79
N THR A 253 -16.35 -14.29 17.68
CA THR A 253 -17.34 -15.01 18.52
C THR A 253 -18.14 -14.02 19.40
N ILE A 254 -17.49 -13.04 20.02
CA ILE A 254 -18.13 -12.04 20.87
C ILE A 254 -18.99 -11.07 20.04
N SER A 255 -18.62 -10.85 18.79
CA SER A 255 -19.35 -9.93 17.88
C SER A 255 -20.58 -10.59 17.23
N ASN A 256 -20.83 -11.89 17.50
CA ASN A 256 -21.92 -12.69 16.92
C ASN A 256 -21.95 -12.69 15.39
N ILE A 257 -20.80 -12.94 14.77
CA ILE A 257 -20.63 -12.99 13.30
C ILE A 257 -20.36 -14.42 12.88
#